data_0f9e122f03176e7cd44381de198276c2
#
_entry.id   0f9e122f03176e7cd44381de198276c2
#
_cell.length_a   1.000
_cell.length_b   1.000
_cell.length_c   1.000
_cell.angle_alpha   90.00
_cell.angle_beta   90.00
_cell.angle_gamma   90.00
#
_symmetry.space_group_name_H-M   'P 1'
#
loop_
_entity.id
_entity.type
_entity.pdbx_description
1 polymer ?
#
loop_
_entity_poly.entity_id
_entity_poly.type
_entity_poly.pdbx_seq_one_letter_code
_entity_poly.pdbx_strand_id
1 'polypeptide(L)' 'MQRLIDFAKNQAKVELILLEVRSDNAAAIHLYEKFGFQKYGTFPGFLKINDKWIDADCMVLSLR' A
#
# COMPACT_ATOMS: atom_id res chain seq x y z
N MET A 1 9.51 4.47 2.63
CA MET A 1 8.20 4.13 3.19
C MET A 1 8.00 4.69 4.60
N GLN A 2 8.94 4.48 5.51
CA GLN A 2 8.83 5.02 6.85
C GLN A 2 8.69 6.54 6.88
N ARG A 3 9.44 7.23 6.03
CA ARG A 3 9.36 8.69 5.92
C ARG A 3 7.97 9.18 5.53
N LEU A 4 7.33 8.45 4.63
CA LEU A 4 6.00 8.84 4.19
C LEU A 4 4.99 8.72 5.32
N ILE A 5 5.11 7.66 6.10
CA ILE A 5 4.24 7.46 7.25
C ILE A 5 4.49 8.54 8.31
N ASP A 6 5.75 8.85 8.59
CA ASP A 6 6.09 9.88 9.57
C ASP A 6 5.58 11.24 9.14
N PHE A 7 5.73 11.57 7.85
CA PHE A 7 5.21 12.82 7.31
C PHE A 7 3.70 12.91 7.49
N ALA A 8 2.99 11.83 7.17
CA ALA A 8 1.55 11.80 7.28
C ALA A 8 1.10 11.95 8.74
N LYS A 9 1.80 11.32 9.68
CA LYS A 9 1.47 11.43 11.09
C LYS A 9 1.66 12.85 11.63
N ASN A 10 2.59 13.58 11.05
CA ASN A 10 2.84 14.97 11.46
C ASN A 10 1.82 15.93 10.85
N GLN A 11 1.01 15.46 9.92
CA GLN A 11 -0.07 16.24 9.34
C GLN A 11 -1.35 15.93 10.10
N ALA A 12 -1.74 16.80 10.98
CA ALA A 12 -2.83 16.56 11.92
C ALA A 12 -4.17 16.20 11.27
N LYS A 13 -4.32 16.52 9.98
CA LYS A 13 -5.57 16.25 9.25
C LYS A 13 -5.57 14.95 8.49
N VAL A 14 -4.45 14.24 8.43
CA VAL A 14 -4.36 12.98 7.70
C VAL A 14 -4.78 11.85 8.63
N GLU A 15 -5.86 11.17 8.29
CA GLU A 15 -6.39 10.07 9.07
C GLU A 15 -6.11 8.70 8.44
N LEU A 16 -5.90 8.68 7.14
CA LEU A 16 -5.66 7.44 6.40
C LEU A 16 -4.51 7.62 5.44
N ILE A 17 -3.69 6.59 5.32
CA ILE A 17 -2.65 6.51 4.30
C ILE A 17 -3.03 5.38 3.37
N LEU A 18 -3.13 5.68 2.08
CA LEU A 18 -3.47 4.69 1.07
C LEU A 18 -2.25 4.42 0.20
N LEU A 19 -2.04 3.15 -0.14
CA LEU A 19 -0.97 2.80 -1.06
C LEU A 19 -1.38 1.61 -1.91
N GLU A 20 -0.64 1.41 -2.99
CA GLU A 20 -0.82 0.28 -3.89
C GLU A 20 0.51 -0.44 -3.99
N VAL A 21 0.49 -1.76 -3.96
CA VAL A 21 1.68 -2.59 -4.05
C VAL A 21 1.40 -3.72 -5.01
N ARG A 22 2.40 -4.09 -5.81
CA ARG A 22 2.24 -5.20 -6.75
C ARG A 22 1.87 -6.47 -6.00
N SER A 23 0.88 -7.18 -6.52
CA SER A 23 0.38 -8.40 -5.89
C SER A 23 1.45 -9.49 -5.83
N ASP A 24 2.42 -9.46 -6.74
CA ASP A 24 3.50 -10.43 -6.77
C ASP A 24 4.66 -10.09 -5.82
N ASN A 25 4.58 -8.96 -5.13
CA ASN A 25 5.65 -8.53 -4.23
C ASN A 25 5.28 -8.85 -2.78
N ALA A 26 5.37 -10.13 -2.44
CA ALA A 26 4.99 -10.58 -1.10
C ALA A 26 5.84 -9.93 0.00
N ALA A 27 7.12 -9.69 -0.27
CA ALA A 27 7.99 -9.06 0.73
C ALA A 27 7.51 -7.66 1.10
N ALA A 28 7.11 -6.87 0.11
CA ALA A 28 6.60 -5.53 0.37
C ALA A 28 5.26 -5.59 1.11
N ILE A 29 4.39 -6.52 0.73
CA ILE A 29 3.10 -6.68 1.40
C ILE A 29 3.31 -7.02 2.87
N HIS A 30 4.21 -7.95 3.16
CA HIS A 30 4.54 -8.30 4.54
C HIS A 30 5.08 -7.10 5.32
N LEU A 31 5.94 -6.31 4.69
CA LEU A 31 6.50 -5.13 5.31
C LEU A 31 5.41 -4.13 5.70
N TYR A 32 4.49 -3.86 4.78
CA TYR A 32 3.40 -2.93 5.05
C TYR A 32 2.47 -3.45 6.14
N GLU A 33 2.22 -4.75 6.15
CA GLU A 33 1.40 -5.35 7.21
C GLU A 33 2.04 -5.16 8.59
N LYS A 34 3.38 -5.22 8.66
CA LYS A 34 4.09 -4.96 9.92
C LYS A 34 3.90 -3.54 10.41
N PHE A 35 3.71 -2.59 9.50
CA PHE A 35 3.44 -1.21 9.87
C PHE A 35 1.98 -0.97 10.24
N GLY A 36 1.12 -1.97 10.08
CA GLY A 36 -0.28 -1.84 10.40
C GLY A 36 -1.20 -1.62 9.22
N PHE A 37 -0.66 -1.68 8.01
CA PHE A 37 -1.48 -1.57 6.82
C PHE A 37 -2.35 -2.80 6.65
N GLN A 38 -3.55 -2.59 6.14
CA GLN A 38 -4.49 -3.68 5.86
C GLN A 38 -4.90 -3.62 4.39
N LYS A 39 -4.98 -4.79 3.78
CA LYS A 39 -5.45 -4.90 2.40
C LYS A 39 -6.96 -4.73 2.38
N TYR A 40 -7.45 -3.79 1.58
CA TYR A 40 -8.87 -3.56 1.45
C TYR A 40 -9.40 -3.86 0.06
N GLY A 41 -8.54 -4.17 -0.89
CA GLY A 41 -8.96 -4.51 -2.24
C GLY A 41 -7.78 -4.77 -3.14
N THR A 42 -8.06 -5.11 -4.39
CA THR A 42 -7.07 -5.37 -5.41
C THR A 42 -7.44 -4.62 -6.67
N PHE A 43 -6.48 -3.93 -7.25
CA PHE A 43 -6.67 -3.23 -8.51
C PHE A 43 -6.24 -4.16 -9.64
N PRO A 44 -7.16 -4.70 -10.43
CA PRO A 44 -6.80 -5.63 -11.50
C PRO A 44 -6.14 -4.88 -12.66
N GLY A 45 -5.11 -5.51 -13.25
CA GLY A 45 -4.44 -4.95 -14.42
C GLY A 45 -3.75 -3.62 -14.17
N PHE A 46 -3.15 -3.46 -13.00
CA PHE A 46 -2.50 -2.20 -12.63
C PHE A 46 -1.29 -1.89 -13.50
N LEU A 47 -0.49 -2.92 -13.81
CA LEU A 47 0.70 -2.78 -14.63
C LEU A 47 0.72 -3.85 -15.70
N LYS A 48 1.34 -3.52 -16.85
CA LYS A 48 1.59 -4.51 -17.89
C LYS A 48 3.10 -4.64 -18.10
N ILE A 49 3.64 -5.82 -17.84
CA ILE A 49 5.06 -6.12 -18.00
C ILE A 49 5.19 -7.36 -18.84
N ASN A 50 5.93 -7.26 -19.97
CA ASN A 50 6.18 -8.41 -20.86
C ASN A 50 4.90 -9.15 -21.23
N ASP A 51 3.88 -8.41 -21.63
CA ASP A 51 2.56 -8.92 -22.03
C ASP A 51 1.79 -9.59 -20.90
N LYS A 52 2.23 -9.41 -19.67
CA LYS A 52 1.50 -9.91 -18.50
C LYS A 52 0.95 -8.74 -17.70
N TRP A 53 -0.31 -8.83 -17.35
CA TRP A 53 -0.92 -7.86 -16.44
C TRP A 53 -0.65 -8.24 -15.00
N ILE A 54 -0.22 -7.27 -14.24
CA ILE A 54 0.08 -7.46 -12.82
C ILE A 54 -0.90 -6.64 -12.01
N ASP A 55 -1.59 -7.31 -11.10
CA ASP A 55 -2.52 -6.64 -10.21
C ASP A 55 -1.78 -5.93 -9.09
N ALA A 56 -2.44 -4.96 -8.49
CA ALA A 56 -1.90 -4.28 -7.31
C ALA A 56 -2.85 -4.46 -6.14
N ASP A 57 -2.29 -4.77 -4.99
CA ASP A 57 -3.05 -4.82 -3.75
C ASP A 57 -3.14 -3.42 -3.18
N CYS A 58 -4.36 -3.00 -2.87
CA CYS A 58 -4.60 -1.69 -2.26
C CYS A 58 -4.61 -1.85 -0.75
N MET A 59 -3.79 -1.07 -0.08
CA MET A 59 -3.64 -1.16 1.37
C MET A 59 -3.90 0.17 2.03
N VAL A 60 -4.37 0.14 3.24
CA VAL A 60 -4.72 1.32 4.01
C VAL A 60 -4.17 1.22 5.42
N LEU A 61 -3.66 2.34 5.92
CA LEU A 61 -3.26 2.47 7.32
C LEU A 61 -4.11 3.56 7.96
N SER A 62 -4.82 3.20 9.00
CA SER A 62 -5.59 4.18 9.77
C SER A 62 -4.70 4.81 10.84
N LEU A 63 -4.73 6.12 10.91
CA LEU A 63 -3.97 6.89 11.90
C LEU A 63 -4.81 7.31 13.10
N ARG A 64 -6.05 6.87 13.13
CA ARG A 64 -6.93 7.16 14.27
C ARG A 64 -6.63 6.28 15.46
#